data_02783f59e2e627a0e652f275a1bb1bc7
#
_entry.id   02783f59e2e627a0e652f275a1bb1bc7
#
_cell.length_a   1.000
_cell.length_b   1.000
_cell.length_c   1.000
_cell.angle_alpha   90.00
_cell.angle_beta   90.00
_cell.angle_gamma   90.00
#
_symmetry.space_group_name_H-M   'P 1'
#
loop_
_entity.id
_entity.type
_entity.pdbx_description
1 polymer ?
#
loop_
_entity_poly.entity_id
_entity_poly.type
_entity_poly.pdbx_seq_one_letter_code
_entity_poly.pdbx_strand_id
1 'polypeptide(L)'
;FPYTTLFRSDWRGGVMRTPPANWTTYKHRNEVGSFRRDFEIPQDWDGREVFISFDGVDSFFYLWINGKYVGFSKNSRNTANFNITPYLQKGKNIVAAEVYRSSDGSFLEAQDMFRLPGIFRTVALYSVPKVHFRDLVAIPDLDATYTDGSLTINADIRNLDKKAAKDYKVYYSLYANKLYSDENTLVDGVSSPVIEKIVPNEIGKVQTVFQVKAPNKWSAEFPYRYTLVAELKDKKNRTIETVSTIVGFRKVEIKDTPASEDEFGLAGRYYYVNGKTVKLKGVNRHESNPAVGHAITREMMEKEIMLMKRANINHVRNSHYPDDPYWYFLCNKYGIYLEDEANIESHEYYYGAASLSHPVEWKNAHVARVMEMVHANVNNPSIVIWSLGNEAGPGKNFVAAYDALKKFDTSRPVQYERNNDIVDMGSNQYPSIGWVRGAVQGKYDIKYPFHISEYAHSMGNACGNLIDYWEAMESTNFFCGGAIWDWVDQSMYNYDPKTGTRYLAYGGDFGDTPNDGQFVMNGIVFGDLEPKPQYYEVRKVYQNIGVKAVDVEKGVFEIFNKYYFKNCNPFA
;
A
#
# COMPACT_ATOMS: atom_id res chain seq x y z
N PHE A 1 -10.16 11.21 -20.15
CA PHE A 1 -9.45 12.49 -20.26
C PHE A 1 -8.77 12.76 -18.95
N PRO A 2 -7.48 13.17 -18.96
CA PRO A 2 -6.76 13.47 -17.73
C PRO A 2 -7.32 14.77 -17.15
N TYR A 3 -8.21 14.65 -16.19
CA TYR A 3 -8.60 15.80 -15.38
C TYR A 3 -7.59 15.94 -14.26
N THR A 4 -6.41 16.42 -14.60
CA THR A 4 -5.46 16.86 -13.61
C THR A 4 -6.10 17.99 -12.82
N THR A 5 -6.34 17.80 -11.55
CA THR A 5 -6.66 18.83 -10.57
C THR A 5 -7.87 19.74 -10.86
N LEU A 6 -8.80 19.34 -11.73
CA LEU A 6 -10.06 20.05 -11.98
C LEU A 6 -10.83 20.39 -10.69
N PHE A 7 -10.54 19.69 -9.61
CA PHE A 7 -11.13 19.92 -8.31
C PHE A 7 -10.29 20.83 -7.42
N ARG A 8 -9.06 21.16 -7.80
CA ARG A 8 -8.12 21.85 -6.93
C ARG A 8 -8.31 23.36 -6.85
N SER A 9 -8.37 24.06 -7.96
CA SER A 9 -8.29 25.51 -7.95
C SER A 9 -9.59 26.24 -7.63
N ASP A 10 -10.72 25.72 -8.07
CA ASP A 10 -11.99 26.44 -7.99
C ASP A 10 -12.91 25.99 -6.83
N TRP A 11 -12.49 24.97 -6.09
CA TRP A 11 -13.17 24.51 -4.87
C TRP A 11 -12.61 25.18 -3.62
N ARG A 12 -11.59 26.03 -3.79
CA ARG A 12 -11.02 26.81 -2.70
C ARG A 12 -12.09 27.71 -2.09
N GLY A 13 -12.33 27.52 -0.82
CA GLY A 13 -13.19 28.36 -0.03
C GLY A 13 -14.63 27.87 0.13
N GLY A 14 -14.93 26.61 -0.14
CA GLY A 14 -16.23 26.06 0.24
C GLY A 14 -16.38 24.58 0.02
N VAL A 15 -16.69 23.93 1.08
CA VAL A 15 -17.07 22.52 1.08
C VAL A 15 -18.23 22.31 0.10
N MET A 16 -18.10 21.35 -0.81
CA MET A 16 -19.17 20.88 -1.70
C MET A 16 -19.87 21.99 -2.53
N ARG A 17 -19.11 22.94 -3.01
CA ARG A 17 -19.66 24.02 -3.85
C ARG A 17 -20.07 23.53 -5.23
N THR A 18 -21.09 24.18 -5.77
CA THR A 18 -21.45 24.02 -7.17
C THR A 18 -20.27 24.50 -8.06
N PRO A 19 -19.74 23.65 -8.96
CA PRO A 19 -18.69 24.07 -9.88
C PRO A 19 -19.12 25.27 -10.72
N PRO A 20 -18.19 26.14 -11.14
CA PRO A 20 -18.47 27.24 -12.06
C PRO A 20 -19.15 26.78 -13.34
N ALA A 21 -20.05 27.59 -13.86
CA ALA A 21 -20.83 27.24 -15.06
C ALA A 21 -20.00 27.08 -16.34
N ASN A 22 -18.79 27.66 -16.37
CA ASN A 22 -17.86 27.57 -17.48
C ASN A 22 -16.98 26.33 -17.51
N TRP A 23 -17.06 25.47 -16.50
CA TRP A 23 -16.32 24.22 -16.52
C TRP A 23 -16.85 23.26 -17.58
N THR A 24 -15.97 22.49 -18.20
CA THR A 24 -16.32 21.50 -19.23
C THR A 24 -17.37 20.50 -18.74
N THR A 25 -17.34 20.17 -17.46
CA THR A 25 -18.24 19.22 -16.82
C THR A 25 -19.45 19.85 -16.17
N TYR A 26 -19.65 21.16 -16.29
CA TYR A 26 -20.74 21.83 -15.59
C TYR A 26 -22.11 21.25 -15.90
N LYS A 27 -22.42 20.97 -17.16
CA LYS A 27 -23.67 20.33 -17.60
C LYS A 27 -23.73 18.83 -17.32
N HIS A 28 -22.56 18.18 -17.30
CA HIS A 28 -22.38 16.73 -17.13
C HIS A 28 -21.45 16.42 -15.96
N ARG A 29 -21.51 17.21 -14.91
CA ARG A 29 -20.56 17.20 -13.79
C ARG A 29 -20.55 15.92 -12.95
N ASN A 30 -21.53 15.06 -13.15
CA ASN A 30 -21.54 13.71 -12.58
C ASN A 30 -21.95 12.71 -13.66
N GLU A 31 -21.06 12.51 -14.61
CA GLU A 31 -21.25 11.55 -15.68
C GLU A 31 -21.37 10.14 -15.10
N VAL A 32 -22.19 9.30 -15.71
CA VAL A 32 -22.46 7.95 -15.29
C VAL A 32 -22.11 6.98 -16.39
N GLY A 33 -21.19 6.06 -16.09
CA GLY A 33 -20.88 4.93 -16.95
C GLY A 33 -21.78 3.74 -16.62
N SER A 34 -22.60 3.29 -17.57
CA SER A 34 -23.43 2.09 -17.42
C SER A 34 -22.74 0.88 -18.01
N PHE A 35 -22.33 -0.05 -17.16
CA PHE A 35 -21.65 -1.28 -17.55
C PHE A 35 -22.60 -2.46 -17.41
N ARG A 36 -22.56 -3.37 -18.39
CA ARG A 36 -23.37 -4.59 -18.37
C ARG A 36 -22.60 -5.74 -18.99
N ARG A 37 -22.66 -6.91 -18.33
CA ARG A 37 -22.03 -8.14 -18.81
C ARG A 37 -22.87 -9.36 -18.46
N ASP A 38 -22.89 -10.32 -19.37
CA ASP A 38 -23.45 -11.63 -19.12
C ASP A 38 -22.39 -12.56 -18.51
N PHE A 39 -22.82 -13.49 -17.64
CA PHE A 39 -21.95 -14.51 -17.06
C PHE A 39 -22.74 -15.76 -16.70
N GLU A 40 -22.04 -16.87 -16.54
CA GLU A 40 -22.59 -18.14 -16.08
C GLU A 40 -21.80 -18.63 -14.87
N ILE A 41 -22.48 -19.35 -13.98
CA ILE A 41 -21.87 -19.95 -12.80
C ILE A 41 -21.44 -21.38 -13.16
N PRO A 42 -20.18 -21.78 -12.88
CA PRO A 42 -19.72 -23.14 -13.05
C PRO A 42 -20.59 -24.15 -12.27
N GLN A 43 -20.86 -25.32 -12.85
CA GLN A 43 -21.73 -26.32 -12.22
C GLN A 43 -21.21 -26.86 -10.89
N ASP A 44 -19.88 -26.91 -10.71
CA ASP A 44 -19.21 -27.33 -9.48
C ASP A 44 -19.35 -26.32 -8.33
N TRP A 45 -19.95 -25.14 -8.61
CA TRP A 45 -20.30 -24.15 -7.58
C TRP A 45 -21.72 -24.33 -7.02
N ASP A 46 -22.46 -25.35 -7.47
CA ASP A 46 -23.80 -25.59 -6.93
C ASP A 46 -23.77 -25.85 -5.42
N GLY A 47 -24.68 -25.18 -4.69
CA GLY A 47 -24.76 -25.25 -3.23
C GLY A 47 -23.69 -24.44 -2.48
N ARG A 48 -22.81 -23.73 -3.17
CA ARG A 48 -21.83 -22.81 -2.57
C ARG A 48 -22.38 -21.38 -2.49
N GLU A 49 -21.69 -20.52 -1.75
CA GLU A 49 -21.96 -19.08 -1.77
C GLU A 49 -21.07 -18.43 -2.84
N VAL A 50 -21.66 -17.60 -3.67
CA VAL A 50 -20.98 -16.93 -4.80
C VAL A 50 -20.87 -15.45 -4.52
N PHE A 51 -19.67 -14.94 -4.72
CA PHE A 51 -19.33 -13.53 -4.54
C PHE A 51 -18.85 -12.93 -5.85
N ILE A 52 -19.10 -11.62 -6.01
CA ILE A 52 -18.43 -10.78 -6.99
C ILE A 52 -17.53 -9.79 -6.28
N SER A 53 -16.30 -9.65 -6.77
CA SER A 53 -15.27 -8.74 -6.27
C SER A 53 -14.97 -7.69 -7.31
N PHE A 54 -14.85 -6.44 -6.88
CA PHE A 54 -14.35 -5.31 -7.66
C PHE A 54 -13.11 -4.78 -6.94
N ASP A 55 -11.92 -4.93 -7.52
CA ASP A 55 -10.68 -4.55 -6.86
C ASP A 55 -10.38 -3.05 -6.92
N GLY A 56 -11.05 -2.31 -7.79
CA GLY A 56 -10.97 -0.86 -7.87
C GLY A 56 -12.00 -0.26 -8.82
N VAL A 57 -12.80 0.68 -8.33
CA VAL A 57 -13.80 1.41 -9.11
C VAL A 57 -13.82 2.88 -8.66
N ASP A 58 -13.43 3.78 -9.50
CA ASP A 58 -13.43 5.22 -9.24
C ASP A 58 -14.69 5.88 -9.83
N SER A 59 -15.46 6.60 -9.04
CA SER A 59 -15.35 6.89 -7.60
C SER A 59 -16.42 6.18 -6.77
N PHE A 60 -17.55 5.86 -7.36
CA PHE A 60 -18.73 5.30 -6.71
C PHE A 60 -19.50 4.44 -7.71
N PHE A 61 -20.08 3.32 -7.27
CA PHE A 61 -20.97 2.54 -8.12
C PHE A 61 -22.11 1.88 -7.37
N TYR A 62 -23.23 1.71 -8.07
CA TYR A 62 -24.30 0.80 -7.71
C TYR A 62 -24.16 -0.51 -8.48
N LEU A 63 -24.58 -1.63 -7.85
CA LEU A 63 -24.51 -2.97 -8.41
C LEU A 63 -25.89 -3.63 -8.48
N TRP A 64 -26.18 -4.25 -9.62
CA TRP A 64 -27.35 -5.10 -9.84
C TRP A 64 -26.94 -6.46 -10.40
N ILE A 65 -27.67 -7.49 -9.97
CA ILE A 65 -27.61 -8.84 -10.57
C ILE A 65 -29.03 -9.21 -11.03
N ASN A 66 -29.16 -9.58 -12.30
CA ASN A 66 -30.46 -9.95 -12.91
C ASN A 66 -31.56 -8.89 -12.69
N GLY A 67 -31.19 -7.60 -12.76
CA GLY A 67 -32.08 -6.47 -12.54
C GLY A 67 -32.43 -6.19 -11.05
N LYS A 68 -31.92 -6.96 -10.11
CA LYS A 68 -32.13 -6.76 -8.67
C LYS A 68 -30.95 -6.00 -8.07
N TYR A 69 -31.25 -4.96 -7.30
CA TYR A 69 -30.25 -4.18 -6.58
C TYR A 69 -29.53 -5.03 -5.53
N VAL A 70 -28.20 -4.97 -5.52
CA VAL A 70 -27.32 -5.72 -4.61
C VAL A 70 -26.70 -4.82 -3.55
N GLY A 71 -26.16 -3.67 -3.96
CA GLY A 71 -25.46 -2.74 -3.05
C GLY A 71 -24.68 -1.67 -3.80
N PHE A 72 -23.81 -0.98 -3.06
CA PHE A 72 -22.93 0.07 -3.59
C PHE A 72 -21.55 0.05 -2.89
N SER A 73 -20.57 0.71 -3.50
CA SER A 73 -19.30 1.03 -2.88
C SER A 73 -18.82 2.42 -3.30
N LYS A 74 -18.03 3.08 -2.46
CA LYS A 74 -17.50 4.43 -2.70
C LYS A 74 -16.07 4.67 -2.20
N ASN A 75 -15.31 3.62 -1.97
CA ASN A 75 -13.86 3.69 -1.76
C ASN A 75 -13.19 3.14 -3.01
N SER A 76 -12.58 4.02 -3.79
CA SER A 76 -12.12 3.71 -5.16
C SER A 76 -10.98 2.69 -5.20
N ARG A 77 -10.15 2.62 -4.16
CA ARG A 77 -8.87 1.88 -4.17
C ARG A 77 -8.88 0.61 -3.33
N ASN A 78 -9.99 0.32 -2.67
CA ASN A 78 -10.16 -0.89 -1.89
C ASN A 78 -11.15 -1.85 -2.55
N THR A 79 -10.91 -3.14 -2.37
CA THR A 79 -11.75 -4.19 -2.94
C THR A 79 -13.15 -4.18 -2.35
N ALA A 80 -14.18 -4.13 -3.19
CA ALA A 80 -15.58 -4.24 -2.82
C ALA A 80 -16.12 -5.65 -3.14
N ASN A 81 -16.55 -6.39 -2.11
CA ASN A 81 -17.06 -7.75 -2.23
C ASN A 81 -18.57 -7.82 -1.94
N PHE A 82 -19.32 -8.47 -2.82
CA PHE A 82 -20.77 -8.65 -2.66
C PHE A 82 -21.15 -10.12 -2.78
N ASN A 83 -21.92 -10.65 -1.79
CA ASN A 83 -22.54 -11.96 -1.93
C ASN A 83 -23.73 -11.85 -2.90
N ILE A 84 -23.61 -12.50 -4.05
CA ILE A 84 -24.61 -12.45 -5.11
C ILE A 84 -25.48 -13.71 -5.17
N THR A 85 -25.24 -14.71 -4.32
CA THR A 85 -25.98 -15.98 -4.28
C THR A 85 -27.50 -15.81 -4.32
N PRO A 86 -28.12 -14.89 -3.53
CA PRO A 86 -29.58 -14.74 -3.54
C PRO A 86 -30.19 -14.20 -4.84
N TYR A 87 -29.35 -13.67 -5.72
CA TYR A 87 -29.77 -13.01 -6.96
C TYR A 87 -29.54 -13.86 -8.21
N LEU A 88 -28.84 -15.00 -8.06
CA LEU A 88 -28.49 -15.88 -9.18
C LEU A 88 -29.66 -16.69 -9.69
N GLN A 89 -29.62 -17.04 -10.97
CA GLN A 89 -30.52 -17.97 -11.65
C GLN A 89 -29.70 -19.03 -12.42
N LYS A 90 -30.34 -20.13 -12.80
CA LYS A 90 -29.70 -21.17 -13.61
C LYS A 90 -29.37 -20.64 -15.00
N GLY A 91 -28.19 -21.02 -15.52
CA GLY A 91 -27.69 -20.59 -16.81
C GLY A 91 -27.21 -19.14 -16.79
N LYS A 92 -27.60 -18.38 -17.79
CA LYS A 92 -27.15 -17.02 -18.02
C LYS A 92 -27.61 -16.04 -16.95
N ASN A 93 -26.68 -15.33 -16.34
CA ASN A 93 -26.90 -14.23 -15.42
C ASN A 93 -26.38 -12.92 -16.03
N ILE A 94 -26.85 -11.80 -15.50
CA ILE A 94 -26.46 -10.46 -15.94
C ILE A 94 -25.98 -9.67 -14.72
N VAL A 95 -24.77 -9.13 -14.81
CA VAL A 95 -24.27 -8.09 -13.90
C VAL A 95 -24.42 -6.73 -14.57
N ALA A 96 -24.89 -5.74 -13.82
CA ALA A 96 -24.91 -4.34 -14.24
C ALA A 96 -24.36 -3.46 -13.13
N ALA A 97 -23.54 -2.47 -13.51
CA ALA A 97 -23.00 -1.47 -12.62
C ALA A 97 -23.20 -0.07 -13.20
N GLU A 98 -23.69 0.86 -12.39
CA GLU A 98 -23.69 2.29 -12.69
C GLU A 98 -22.53 2.92 -11.92
N VAL A 99 -21.52 3.38 -12.65
CA VAL A 99 -20.31 4.00 -12.11
C VAL A 99 -20.42 5.50 -12.25
N TYR A 100 -20.39 6.20 -11.13
CA TYR A 100 -20.49 7.64 -11.04
C TYR A 100 -19.10 8.25 -10.95
N ARG A 101 -18.86 9.29 -11.72
CA ARG A 101 -17.58 10.00 -11.75
C ARG A 101 -17.22 10.63 -10.41
N SER A 102 -18.20 11.12 -9.66
CA SER A 102 -18.00 11.79 -8.39
C SER A 102 -19.04 11.37 -7.37
N SER A 103 -18.66 11.35 -6.10
CA SER A 103 -19.52 11.12 -4.95
C SER A 103 -19.05 11.96 -3.77
N ASP A 104 -19.71 11.86 -2.62
CA ASP A 104 -19.19 12.41 -1.37
C ASP A 104 -17.84 11.79 -0.98
N GLY A 105 -17.59 10.52 -1.35
CA GLY A 105 -16.28 9.87 -1.18
C GLY A 105 -15.13 10.58 -1.89
N SER A 106 -15.40 11.24 -3.00
CA SER A 106 -14.39 11.97 -3.79
C SER A 106 -13.73 13.12 -3.04
N PHE A 107 -14.36 13.64 -1.97
CA PHE A 107 -13.75 14.66 -1.10
C PHE A 107 -12.63 14.12 -0.21
N LEU A 108 -12.56 12.80 -0.03
CA LEU A 108 -11.45 12.11 0.62
C LEU A 108 -10.48 11.47 -0.37
N GLU A 109 -10.67 11.69 -1.67
CA GLU A 109 -9.86 11.14 -2.75
C GLU A 109 -9.37 12.28 -3.67
N ALA A 110 -8.84 13.35 -3.05
CA ALA A 110 -8.39 14.55 -3.75
C ALA A 110 -6.89 14.56 -4.07
N GLN A 111 -6.31 13.38 -4.32
CA GLN A 111 -4.90 13.21 -4.64
C GLN A 111 -4.49 14.01 -5.89
N ASP A 112 -3.24 14.46 -5.90
CA ASP A 112 -2.61 15.16 -7.02
C ASP A 112 -2.24 14.18 -8.13
N MET A 113 -3.25 13.72 -8.86
CA MET A 113 -3.11 12.73 -9.93
C MET A 113 -4.15 12.93 -11.03
N PHE A 114 -4.07 12.14 -12.11
CA PHE A 114 -5.14 12.05 -13.08
C PHE A 114 -6.46 11.60 -12.44
N ARG A 115 -7.57 12.22 -12.85
CA ARG A 115 -8.94 11.86 -12.43
C ARG A 115 -9.61 11.05 -13.53
N LEU A 116 -9.40 9.75 -13.51
CA LEU A 116 -9.89 8.81 -14.52
C LEU A 116 -10.92 7.86 -13.88
N PRO A 117 -12.22 8.22 -13.90
CA PRO A 117 -13.28 7.39 -13.33
C PRO A 117 -13.51 6.13 -14.15
N GLY A 118 -14.02 5.09 -13.49
CA GLY A 118 -14.35 3.83 -14.13
C GLY A 118 -13.91 2.60 -13.36
N ILE A 119 -14.12 1.44 -13.93
CA ILE A 119 -13.64 0.17 -13.40
C ILE A 119 -12.22 -0.03 -13.91
N PHE A 120 -11.21 0.14 -13.05
CA PHE A 120 -9.80 0.17 -13.47
C PHE A 120 -8.97 -1.01 -12.98
N ARG A 121 -9.50 -1.83 -12.06
CA ARG A 121 -8.88 -3.08 -11.60
C ARG A 121 -9.77 -4.28 -11.90
N THR A 122 -9.32 -5.46 -11.52
CA THR A 122 -9.98 -6.74 -11.79
C THR A 122 -11.40 -6.80 -11.21
N VAL A 123 -12.31 -7.38 -12.00
CA VAL A 123 -13.62 -7.83 -11.51
C VAL A 123 -13.64 -9.35 -11.60
N ALA A 124 -13.86 -10.02 -10.47
CA ALA A 124 -13.80 -11.46 -10.38
C ALA A 124 -15.04 -12.07 -9.71
N LEU A 125 -15.39 -13.29 -10.14
CA LEU A 125 -16.32 -14.14 -9.42
C LEU A 125 -15.52 -15.19 -8.64
N TYR A 126 -15.95 -15.47 -7.41
CA TYR A 126 -15.41 -16.58 -6.63
C TYR A 126 -16.51 -17.25 -5.81
N SER A 127 -16.28 -18.48 -5.41
CA SER A 127 -17.24 -19.19 -4.57
C SER A 127 -16.58 -19.77 -3.33
N VAL A 128 -17.32 -19.79 -2.24
CA VAL A 128 -16.88 -20.38 -0.98
C VAL A 128 -17.90 -21.39 -0.47
N PRO A 129 -17.50 -22.39 0.34
CA PRO A 129 -18.45 -23.25 1.04
C PRO A 129 -19.34 -22.42 1.99
N LYS A 130 -20.48 -22.95 2.39
CA LYS A 130 -21.36 -22.26 3.36
C LYS A 130 -20.71 -22.02 4.72
N VAL A 131 -19.81 -22.91 5.13
CA VAL A 131 -18.90 -22.69 6.26
C VAL A 131 -17.51 -22.49 5.69
N HIS A 132 -16.96 -21.29 5.82
CA HIS A 132 -15.75 -20.87 5.11
C HIS A 132 -14.91 -19.90 5.94
N PHE A 133 -13.65 -19.71 5.53
CA PHE A 133 -12.82 -18.64 6.07
C PHE A 133 -13.41 -17.27 5.71
N ARG A 134 -13.72 -16.48 6.73
CA ARG A 134 -14.08 -15.06 6.58
C ARG A 134 -12.82 -14.20 6.58
N ASP A 135 -11.85 -14.57 7.42
CA ASP A 135 -10.57 -13.88 7.53
C ASP A 135 -9.48 -14.85 8.03
N LEU A 136 -8.26 -14.60 7.63
CA LEU A 136 -7.06 -15.34 8.06
C LEU A 136 -5.91 -14.36 8.24
N VAL A 137 -5.63 -13.98 9.49
CA VAL A 137 -4.57 -13.04 9.85
C VAL A 137 -3.41 -13.81 10.45
N ALA A 138 -2.23 -13.68 9.83
CA ALA A 138 -0.99 -14.33 10.24
C ALA A 138 0.03 -13.28 10.69
N ILE A 139 0.32 -13.23 11.97
CA ILE A 139 1.22 -12.25 12.58
C ILE A 139 2.51 -12.96 12.99
N PRO A 140 3.58 -12.89 12.19
CA PRO A 140 4.90 -13.37 12.56
C PRO A 140 5.60 -12.38 13.49
N ASP A 141 6.36 -12.91 14.43
CA ASP A 141 7.23 -12.14 15.33
C ASP A 141 8.55 -12.89 15.54
N LEU A 142 9.56 -12.19 16.04
CA LEU A 142 10.85 -12.74 16.45
C LEU A 142 11.07 -12.49 17.94
N ASP A 143 11.81 -13.38 18.58
CA ASP A 143 12.20 -13.23 19.98
C ASP A 143 13.11 -12.00 20.19
N ALA A 144 13.48 -11.72 21.44
CA ALA A 144 14.32 -10.58 21.81
C ALA A 144 15.74 -10.65 21.20
N THR A 145 16.19 -11.85 20.82
CA THR A 145 17.50 -12.09 20.19
C THR A 145 17.42 -12.15 18.66
N TYR A 146 16.21 -12.01 18.11
CA TYR A 146 15.93 -12.14 16.67
C TYR A 146 16.35 -13.54 16.12
N THR A 147 16.32 -14.56 16.94
CA THR A 147 16.77 -15.92 16.59
C THR A 147 15.60 -16.84 16.28
N ASP A 148 14.67 -16.99 17.20
CA ASP A 148 13.52 -17.86 17.03
C ASP A 148 12.27 -17.04 16.68
N GLY A 149 11.35 -17.66 15.94
CA GLY A 149 10.12 -17.03 15.47
C GLY A 149 8.87 -17.62 16.10
N SER A 150 7.85 -16.79 16.25
CA SER A 150 6.48 -17.20 16.53
C SER A 150 5.53 -16.70 15.45
N LEU A 151 4.50 -17.49 15.15
CA LEU A 151 3.45 -17.12 14.22
C LEU A 151 2.11 -17.24 14.94
N THR A 152 1.49 -16.10 15.23
CA THR A 152 0.13 -16.04 15.74
C THR A 152 -0.84 -16.00 14.59
N ILE A 153 -1.74 -16.98 14.51
CA ILE A 153 -2.72 -17.14 13.43
C ILE A 153 -4.10 -16.92 14.02
N ASN A 154 -4.83 -15.94 13.53
CA ASN A 154 -6.23 -15.69 13.87
C ASN A 154 -7.08 -16.07 12.65
N ALA A 155 -8.00 -17.02 12.83
CA ALA A 155 -8.93 -17.43 11.79
C ALA A 155 -10.36 -17.14 12.21
N ASP A 156 -11.07 -16.42 11.36
CA ASP A 156 -12.49 -16.13 11.47
C ASP A 156 -13.26 -17.04 10.49
N ILE A 157 -14.08 -17.95 11.03
CA ILE A 157 -14.85 -18.91 10.23
C ILE A 157 -16.32 -18.48 10.22
N ARG A 158 -16.86 -18.17 9.05
CA ARG A 158 -18.25 -17.75 8.88
C ARG A 158 -19.15 -18.92 8.53
N ASN A 159 -20.33 -18.96 9.14
CA ASN A 159 -21.36 -19.93 8.82
C ASN A 159 -22.54 -19.25 8.11
N LEU A 160 -22.66 -19.44 6.80
CA LEU A 160 -23.81 -19.00 5.99
C LEU A 160 -24.83 -20.14 5.75
N ASP A 161 -24.66 -21.32 6.37
CA ASP A 161 -25.66 -22.38 6.36
C ASP A 161 -26.85 -22.04 7.28
N LYS A 162 -28.02 -22.60 6.99
CA LYS A 162 -29.22 -22.52 7.83
C LYS A 162 -29.09 -23.30 9.14
N LYS A 163 -28.08 -24.18 9.25
CA LYS A 163 -27.80 -25.02 10.43
C LYS A 163 -26.51 -24.57 11.12
N ALA A 164 -26.47 -24.78 12.45
CA ALA A 164 -25.23 -24.55 13.19
C ALA A 164 -24.12 -25.51 12.71
N ALA A 165 -22.95 -24.95 12.41
CA ALA A 165 -21.74 -25.71 12.20
C ALA A 165 -21.15 -26.14 13.56
N LYS A 166 -20.72 -27.39 13.69
CA LYS A 166 -20.21 -27.94 14.96
C LYS A 166 -18.93 -28.70 14.76
N ASP A 167 -18.04 -28.57 15.75
CA ASP A 167 -16.80 -29.33 15.87
C ASP A 167 -15.87 -29.16 14.66
N TYR A 168 -15.74 -27.91 14.19
CA TYR A 168 -14.79 -27.54 13.14
C TYR A 168 -13.41 -27.26 13.75
N LYS A 169 -12.36 -27.51 12.98
CA LYS A 169 -10.98 -27.13 13.31
C LYS A 169 -10.25 -26.69 12.06
N VAL A 170 -9.16 -25.95 12.23
CA VAL A 170 -8.25 -25.59 11.15
C VAL A 170 -6.94 -26.35 11.32
N TYR A 171 -6.45 -26.94 10.25
CA TYR A 171 -5.10 -27.49 10.19
C TYR A 171 -4.22 -26.55 9.37
N TYR A 172 -3.09 -26.17 9.94
CA TYR A 172 -2.14 -25.25 9.32
C TYR A 172 -0.88 -26.01 8.90
N SER A 173 -0.38 -25.74 7.70
CA SER A 173 0.92 -26.22 7.22
C SER A 173 1.75 -25.02 6.78
N LEU A 174 2.97 -24.92 7.26
CA LEU A 174 3.91 -23.85 6.94
C LEU A 174 4.98 -24.38 6.00
N TYR A 175 5.15 -23.72 4.86
CA TYR A 175 6.15 -24.07 3.85
C TYR A 175 7.16 -22.93 3.71
N ALA A 176 8.45 -23.24 3.73
CA ALA A 176 9.52 -22.29 3.43
C ALA A 176 9.70 -22.15 1.93
N ASN A 177 9.59 -20.95 1.40
CA ASN A 177 9.84 -20.67 -0.01
C ASN A 177 11.34 -20.48 -0.25
N LYS A 178 11.83 -20.99 -1.38
CA LYS A 178 13.17 -20.68 -1.88
C LYS A 178 13.26 -19.19 -2.23
N LEU A 179 14.40 -18.57 -1.93
CA LEU A 179 14.59 -17.14 -2.16
C LEU A 179 14.32 -16.76 -3.63
N TYR A 180 13.53 -15.73 -3.86
CA TYR A 180 13.06 -15.24 -5.18
C TYR A 180 12.20 -16.24 -6.00
N SER A 181 11.86 -17.39 -5.43
CA SER A 181 11.10 -18.44 -6.09
C SER A 181 9.80 -18.73 -5.35
N ASP A 182 8.86 -19.40 -6.01
CA ASP A 182 7.63 -19.91 -5.41
C ASP A 182 7.74 -21.42 -5.09
N GLU A 183 8.88 -22.06 -5.41
CA GLU A 183 9.22 -23.40 -4.92
C GLU A 183 9.30 -23.41 -3.40
N ASN A 184 8.69 -24.39 -2.77
CA ASN A 184 8.60 -24.44 -1.31
C ASN A 184 8.82 -25.84 -0.75
N THR A 185 9.14 -25.91 0.55
CA THR A 185 9.35 -27.14 1.30
C THR A 185 8.62 -27.04 2.63
N LEU A 186 7.91 -28.10 2.99
CA LEU A 186 7.19 -28.17 4.27
C LEU A 186 8.16 -28.02 5.45
N VAL A 187 7.83 -27.10 6.35
CA VAL A 187 8.57 -26.87 7.60
C VAL A 187 7.94 -27.69 8.73
N ASP A 188 6.64 -27.48 8.96
CA ASP A 188 5.88 -28.15 10.02
C ASP A 188 4.37 -27.88 9.86
N GLY A 189 3.55 -28.48 10.73
CA GLY A 189 2.10 -28.29 10.77
C GLY A 189 1.53 -28.35 12.19
N VAL A 190 0.42 -27.63 12.39
CA VAL A 190 -0.29 -27.54 13.67
C VAL A 190 -1.81 -27.48 13.46
N SER A 191 -2.57 -28.02 14.41
CA SER A 191 -4.02 -27.90 14.43
C SER A 191 -4.48 -26.82 15.41
N SER A 192 -5.53 -26.10 15.04
CA SER A 192 -6.21 -25.20 15.97
C SER A 192 -6.94 -25.96 17.09
N PRO A 193 -7.33 -25.28 18.16
CA PRO A 193 -8.44 -25.74 19.01
C PRO A 193 -9.71 -26.01 18.19
N VAL A 194 -10.61 -26.83 18.75
CA VAL A 194 -11.90 -27.11 18.12
C VAL A 194 -12.83 -25.91 18.29
N ILE A 195 -13.50 -25.51 17.21
CA ILE A 195 -14.60 -24.55 17.24
C ILE A 195 -15.88 -25.34 17.46
N GLU A 196 -16.36 -25.36 18.71
CA GLU A 196 -17.48 -26.23 19.13
C GLU A 196 -18.77 -25.93 18.37
N LYS A 197 -19.10 -24.63 18.17
CA LYS A 197 -20.35 -24.24 17.52
C LYS A 197 -20.25 -22.86 16.88
N ILE A 198 -20.70 -22.76 15.63
CA ILE A 198 -20.93 -21.49 14.92
C ILE A 198 -22.40 -21.48 14.48
N VAL A 199 -23.21 -20.59 15.05
CA VAL A 199 -24.61 -20.49 14.68
C VAL A 199 -24.78 -19.86 13.28
N PRO A 200 -25.95 -20.03 12.61
CA PRO A 200 -26.18 -19.41 11.29
C PRO A 200 -25.91 -17.91 11.28
N ASN A 201 -25.25 -17.43 10.25
CA ASN A 201 -24.83 -16.04 9.99
C ASN A 201 -23.80 -15.47 10.99
N GLU A 202 -23.27 -16.27 11.91
CA GLU A 202 -22.25 -15.85 12.87
C GLU A 202 -20.83 -16.26 12.45
N ILE A 203 -19.85 -15.74 13.18
CA ILE A 203 -18.43 -16.01 13.00
C ILE A 203 -17.89 -16.73 14.22
N GLY A 204 -17.28 -17.89 14.01
CA GLY A 204 -16.45 -18.58 15.00
C GLY A 204 -15.01 -18.11 14.86
N LYS A 205 -14.39 -17.74 15.99
CA LYS A 205 -13.01 -17.26 16.02
C LYS A 205 -12.12 -18.27 16.68
N VAL A 206 -10.94 -18.49 16.12
CA VAL A 206 -9.93 -19.36 16.72
C VAL A 206 -8.54 -18.77 16.52
N GLN A 207 -7.74 -18.81 17.58
CA GLN A 207 -6.34 -18.41 17.56
C GLN A 207 -5.45 -19.63 17.72
N THR A 208 -4.33 -19.67 17.01
CA THR A 208 -3.31 -20.70 17.08
C THR A 208 -1.95 -20.03 17.07
N VAL A 209 -1.04 -20.48 17.92
CA VAL A 209 0.35 -20.01 17.94
C VAL A 209 1.26 -21.14 17.46
N PHE A 210 2.14 -20.81 16.54
CA PHE A 210 3.08 -21.72 15.90
C PHE A 210 4.51 -21.24 16.17
N GLN A 211 5.36 -22.09 16.77
CA GLN A 211 6.76 -21.76 17.03
C GLN A 211 7.64 -22.28 15.91
N VAL A 212 8.53 -21.46 15.40
CA VAL A 212 9.47 -21.80 14.33
C VAL A 212 10.89 -21.49 14.78
N LYS A 213 11.72 -22.52 14.88
CA LYS A 213 13.12 -22.35 15.26
C LYS A 213 13.94 -21.78 14.11
N ALA A 214 14.70 -20.74 14.41
CA ALA A 214 15.65 -20.09 13.51
C ALA A 214 15.10 -19.87 12.09
N PRO A 215 13.92 -19.21 11.93
CA PRO A 215 13.37 -18.97 10.60
C PRO A 215 14.28 -18.08 9.78
N ASN A 216 14.30 -18.30 8.48
CA ASN A 216 14.87 -17.32 7.55
C ASN A 216 14.07 -16.02 7.64
N LYS A 217 14.74 -14.91 7.94
CA LYS A 217 14.09 -13.62 8.17
C LYS A 217 13.83 -12.91 6.86
N TRP A 218 12.69 -12.26 6.79
CA TRP A 218 12.36 -11.36 5.68
C TRP A 218 12.99 -9.98 5.90
N SER A 219 13.66 -9.47 4.88
CA SER A 219 14.11 -8.07 4.76
C SER A 219 14.16 -7.67 3.29
N ALA A 220 14.33 -6.38 2.98
CA ALA A 220 14.49 -5.93 1.58
C ALA A 220 15.76 -6.51 0.91
N GLU A 221 16.75 -6.96 1.70
CA GLU A 221 17.98 -7.59 1.21
C GLU A 221 17.87 -9.11 1.06
N PHE A 222 17.10 -9.75 1.94
CA PHE A 222 16.81 -11.18 1.96
C PHE A 222 15.30 -11.41 2.13
N PRO A 223 14.50 -11.32 1.07
CA PRO A 223 13.04 -11.43 1.15
C PRO A 223 12.58 -12.89 1.25
N TYR A 224 13.02 -13.61 2.30
CA TYR A 224 12.58 -14.97 2.56
C TYR A 224 11.11 -15.00 2.96
N ARG A 225 10.33 -15.75 2.20
CA ARG A 225 8.90 -15.93 2.41
C ARG A 225 8.60 -17.33 2.88
N TYR A 226 7.45 -17.46 3.53
CA TYR A 226 6.80 -18.72 3.80
C TYR A 226 5.40 -18.67 3.24
N THR A 227 4.86 -19.84 2.89
CA THR A 227 3.45 -20.01 2.53
C THR A 227 2.76 -20.74 3.67
N LEU A 228 1.78 -20.09 4.29
CA LEU A 228 0.89 -20.70 5.25
C LEU A 228 -0.33 -21.23 4.51
N VAL A 229 -0.55 -22.53 4.58
CA VAL A 229 -1.76 -23.19 4.05
C VAL A 229 -2.67 -23.52 5.24
N ALA A 230 -3.93 -23.14 5.17
CA ALA A 230 -4.95 -23.40 6.19
C ALA A 230 -6.08 -24.22 5.59
N GLU A 231 -6.34 -25.39 6.18
CA GLU A 231 -7.42 -26.30 5.80
C GLU A 231 -8.51 -26.29 6.88
N LEU A 232 -9.70 -25.83 6.52
CA LEU A 232 -10.88 -25.94 7.39
C LEU A 232 -11.43 -27.38 7.32
N LYS A 233 -11.49 -28.05 8.47
CA LYS A 233 -11.95 -29.44 8.57
C LYS A 233 -13.22 -29.55 9.42
N ASP A 234 -14.16 -30.38 8.95
CA ASP A 234 -15.36 -30.71 9.71
C ASP A 234 -15.09 -31.78 10.79
N LYS A 235 -16.13 -32.12 11.58
CA LYS A 235 -16.07 -33.15 12.62
C LYS A 235 -15.66 -34.56 12.16
N LYS A 236 -15.76 -34.84 10.85
CA LYS A 236 -15.31 -36.09 10.23
C LYS A 236 -13.90 -35.98 9.66
N ASN A 237 -13.19 -34.90 9.94
CA ASN A 237 -11.85 -34.57 9.42
C ASN A 237 -11.78 -34.42 7.90
N ARG A 238 -12.90 -34.11 7.25
CA ARG A 238 -12.94 -33.80 5.82
C ARG A 238 -12.56 -32.34 5.60
N THR A 239 -11.67 -32.07 4.67
CA THR A 239 -11.33 -30.71 4.26
C THR A 239 -12.53 -30.09 3.53
N ILE A 240 -13.01 -28.98 4.05
CA ILE A 240 -14.14 -28.20 3.53
C ILE A 240 -13.64 -27.06 2.64
N GLU A 241 -12.57 -26.43 3.05
CA GLU A 241 -11.95 -25.34 2.32
C GLU A 241 -10.45 -25.32 2.60
N THR A 242 -9.67 -24.90 1.59
CA THR A 242 -8.23 -24.66 1.73
C THR A 242 -7.94 -23.24 1.24
N VAL A 243 -7.27 -22.46 2.07
CA VAL A 243 -6.78 -21.12 1.71
C VAL A 243 -5.29 -21.01 2.05
N SER A 244 -4.61 -20.04 1.45
CA SER A 244 -3.21 -19.79 1.75
C SER A 244 -2.91 -18.31 1.84
N THR A 245 -1.88 -17.98 2.62
CA THR A 245 -1.33 -16.62 2.68
C THR A 245 0.19 -16.64 2.79
N ILE A 246 0.81 -15.52 2.47
CA ILE A 246 2.27 -15.33 2.60
C ILE A 246 2.60 -14.91 4.04
N VAL A 247 3.71 -15.41 4.54
CA VAL A 247 4.29 -15.03 5.84
C VAL A 247 5.76 -14.67 5.63
N GLY A 248 6.24 -13.65 6.31
CA GLY A 248 7.67 -13.32 6.39
C GLY A 248 8.04 -13.01 7.84
N PHE A 249 8.88 -13.85 8.43
CA PHE A 249 9.35 -13.61 9.79
C PHE A 249 10.22 -12.37 9.85
N ARG A 250 9.73 -11.34 10.45
CA ARG A 250 10.41 -10.08 10.71
C ARG A 250 9.85 -9.40 11.94
N LYS A 251 10.64 -8.49 12.50
CA LYS A 251 10.23 -7.62 13.60
C LYS A 251 10.52 -6.18 13.22
N VAL A 252 9.51 -5.32 13.31
CA VAL A 252 9.64 -3.87 13.12
C VAL A 252 9.39 -3.20 14.46
N GLU A 253 10.30 -2.36 14.90
CA GLU A 253 10.26 -1.78 16.25
C GLU A 253 10.70 -0.32 16.23
N ILE A 254 10.15 0.44 17.17
CA ILE A 254 10.69 1.73 17.59
C ILE A 254 11.20 1.56 19.01
N LYS A 255 12.50 1.82 19.24
CA LYS A 255 13.13 1.60 20.54
C LYS A 255 13.90 2.83 21.02
N ASP A 256 13.83 3.09 22.33
CA ASP A 256 14.73 3.99 23.00
C ASP A 256 16.12 3.34 23.06
N THR A 257 17.13 4.00 22.51
CA THR A 257 18.49 3.49 22.33
C THR A 257 19.46 4.38 23.10
N PRO A 258 20.22 3.83 24.05
CA PRO A 258 21.25 4.61 24.76
C PRO A 258 22.44 4.90 23.83
N ALA A 259 23.17 5.97 24.09
CA ALA A 259 24.33 6.37 23.29
C ALA A 259 25.40 5.28 23.15
N SER A 260 25.52 4.40 24.15
CA SER A 260 26.49 3.29 24.13
C SER A 260 26.14 2.16 23.17
N GLU A 261 24.89 2.13 22.68
CA GLU A 261 24.38 1.11 21.74
C GLU A 261 24.19 1.67 20.33
N ASP A 262 24.37 2.98 20.15
CA ASP A 262 24.24 3.65 18.86
C ASP A 262 25.62 3.81 18.19
N GLU A 263 25.72 3.51 16.90
CA GLU A 263 26.97 3.60 16.14
C GLU A 263 27.54 5.02 16.01
N PHE A 264 26.69 6.04 16.16
CA PHE A 264 27.08 7.46 16.17
C PHE A 264 27.28 8.01 17.58
N GLY A 265 27.08 7.18 18.62
CA GLY A 265 27.21 7.60 20.03
C GLY A 265 26.10 8.57 20.48
N LEU A 266 24.93 8.53 19.87
CA LEU A 266 23.78 9.40 20.14
C LEU A 266 22.67 8.60 20.83
N ALA A 267 22.18 9.07 21.96
CA ALA A 267 20.95 8.53 22.55
C ALA A 267 19.73 9.04 21.77
N GLY A 268 18.79 8.16 21.48
CA GLY A 268 17.59 8.55 20.75
C GLY A 268 16.55 7.45 20.67
N ARG A 269 15.44 7.75 20.01
CA ARG A 269 14.39 6.80 19.70
C ARG A 269 14.45 6.49 18.22
N TYR A 270 14.78 5.24 17.87
CA TYR A 270 15.10 4.86 16.49
C TYR A 270 14.20 3.74 15.96
N TYR A 271 14.10 3.69 14.64
CA TYR A 271 13.35 2.70 13.89
C TYR A 271 14.24 1.50 13.52
N TYR A 272 13.77 0.30 13.82
CA TYR A 272 14.51 -0.95 13.60
C TYR A 272 13.72 -1.96 12.76
N VAL A 273 14.44 -2.69 11.91
CA VAL A 273 13.96 -3.91 11.26
C VAL A 273 14.92 -5.04 11.63
N ASN A 274 14.39 -6.13 12.22
CA ASN A 274 15.20 -7.28 12.66
C ASN A 274 16.44 -6.88 13.49
N GLY A 275 16.28 -5.90 14.36
CA GLY A 275 17.35 -5.43 15.23
C GLY A 275 18.40 -4.52 14.59
N LYS A 276 18.19 -4.04 13.37
CA LYS A 276 19.06 -3.08 12.67
C LYS A 276 18.34 -1.78 12.37
N THR A 277 19.01 -0.65 12.56
CA THR A 277 18.54 0.68 12.13
C THR A 277 18.72 0.80 10.62
N VAL A 278 17.66 0.56 9.86
CA VAL A 278 17.72 0.58 8.40
C VAL A 278 17.42 1.97 7.84
N LYS A 279 17.99 2.29 6.67
CA LYS A 279 17.62 3.47 5.88
C LYS A 279 16.65 3.08 4.77
N LEU A 280 15.49 3.73 4.75
CA LEU A 280 14.44 3.60 3.76
C LEU A 280 14.78 4.52 2.58
N LYS A 281 15.34 3.94 1.51
CA LYS A 281 15.76 4.61 0.27
C LYS A 281 14.60 4.58 -0.69
N GLY A 282 13.69 5.54 -0.56
CA GLY A 282 12.35 5.44 -1.08
C GLY A 282 12.00 6.32 -2.26
N VAL A 283 10.90 5.93 -2.90
CA VAL A 283 10.13 6.73 -3.86
C VAL A 283 8.64 6.64 -3.53
N ASN A 284 7.89 7.67 -3.87
CA ASN A 284 6.44 7.63 -3.90
C ASN A 284 5.97 7.01 -5.22
N ARG A 285 4.94 6.20 -5.20
CA ARG A 285 4.45 5.50 -6.39
C ARG A 285 2.96 5.73 -6.62
N HIS A 286 2.62 6.33 -7.75
CA HIS A 286 1.27 6.28 -8.31
C HIS A 286 1.11 5.12 -9.28
N GLU A 287 -0.08 4.51 -9.34
CA GLU A 287 -0.46 3.60 -10.42
C GLU A 287 -0.73 4.40 -11.68
N SER A 288 0.20 4.39 -12.62
CA SER A 288 0.08 5.13 -13.88
C SER A 288 0.65 4.37 -15.07
N ASN A 289 -0.08 4.39 -16.17
CA ASN A 289 0.33 3.81 -17.45
C ASN A 289 -0.15 4.71 -18.60
N PRO A 290 0.72 5.14 -19.52
CA PRO A 290 0.36 6.08 -20.56
C PRO A 290 -0.62 5.51 -21.59
N ALA A 291 -0.78 4.19 -21.68
CA ALA A 291 -1.74 3.55 -22.60
C ALA A 291 -3.14 3.41 -22.00
N VAL A 292 -3.25 3.21 -20.70
CA VAL A 292 -4.51 2.80 -20.04
C VAL A 292 -4.81 3.54 -18.73
N GLY A 293 -4.07 4.63 -18.44
CA GLY A 293 -4.28 5.44 -17.23
C GLY A 293 -3.96 4.67 -15.96
N HIS A 294 -4.93 4.51 -15.05
CA HIS A 294 -4.75 3.77 -13.78
C HIS A 294 -4.90 2.25 -13.90
N ALA A 295 -5.29 1.72 -15.06
CA ALA A 295 -5.46 0.28 -15.27
C ALA A 295 -4.12 -0.38 -15.63
N ILE A 296 -3.18 -0.37 -14.69
CA ILE A 296 -1.84 -0.90 -14.90
C ILE A 296 -1.84 -2.44 -15.06
N THR A 297 -0.86 -2.95 -15.81
CA THR A 297 -0.70 -4.39 -16.05
C THR A 297 0.32 -5.01 -15.10
N ARG A 298 0.26 -6.35 -14.96
CA ARG A 298 1.27 -7.10 -14.19
C ARG A 298 2.67 -6.95 -14.76
N GLU A 299 2.81 -6.98 -16.08
CA GLU A 299 4.09 -6.82 -16.79
C GLU A 299 4.70 -5.46 -16.50
N MET A 300 3.88 -4.42 -16.38
CA MET A 300 4.36 -3.09 -16.03
C MET A 300 4.84 -3.03 -14.60
N MET A 301 4.10 -3.56 -13.65
CA MET A 301 4.53 -3.66 -12.24
C MET A 301 5.82 -4.46 -12.09
N GLU A 302 6.00 -5.54 -12.86
CA GLU A 302 7.25 -6.32 -12.89
C GLU A 302 8.43 -5.49 -13.43
N LYS A 303 8.21 -4.69 -14.48
CA LYS A 303 9.24 -3.78 -15.02
C LYS A 303 9.59 -2.70 -13.98
N GLU A 304 8.60 -2.11 -13.32
CA GLU A 304 8.81 -1.09 -12.28
C GLU A 304 9.70 -1.61 -11.16
N ILE A 305 9.34 -2.75 -10.55
CA ILE A 305 10.10 -3.27 -9.40
C ILE A 305 11.54 -3.63 -9.78
N MET A 306 11.78 -4.13 -10.99
CA MET A 306 13.13 -4.41 -11.48
C MET A 306 13.96 -3.13 -11.68
N LEU A 307 13.35 -2.06 -12.20
CA LEU A 307 13.99 -0.75 -12.31
C LEU A 307 14.31 -0.16 -10.94
N MET A 308 13.38 -0.24 -9.99
CA MET A 308 13.60 0.22 -8.62
C MET A 308 14.78 -0.52 -7.96
N LYS A 309 14.83 -1.84 -8.08
CA LYS A 309 15.97 -2.62 -7.55
C LYS A 309 17.30 -2.24 -8.21
N ARG A 310 17.33 -1.95 -9.51
CA ARG A 310 18.53 -1.48 -10.22
C ARG A 310 18.97 -0.07 -9.80
N ALA A 311 18.02 0.74 -9.30
CA ALA A 311 18.30 2.06 -8.75
C ALA A 311 18.66 2.05 -7.25
N ASN A 312 18.85 0.88 -6.64
CA ASN A 312 19.10 0.69 -5.21
C ASN A 312 17.94 1.17 -4.31
N ILE A 313 16.75 1.34 -4.87
CA ILE A 313 15.54 1.66 -4.12
C ILE A 313 15.15 0.41 -3.31
N ASN A 314 14.93 0.58 -2.02
CA ASN A 314 14.51 -0.48 -1.10
C ASN A 314 13.18 -0.19 -0.41
N HIS A 315 12.58 0.97 -0.68
CA HIS A 315 11.36 1.44 -0.05
C HIS A 315 10.42 2.10 -1.07
N VAL A 316 9.12 1.90 -0.90
CA VAL A 316 8.07 2.58 -1.66
C VAL A 316 6.97 3.01 -0.70
N ARG A 317 6.54 4.27 -0.81
CA ARG A 317 5.26 4.71 -0.27
C ARG A 317 4.20 4.59 -1.36
N ASN A 318 3.16 3.82 -1.08
CA ASN A 318 2.01 3.69 -1.97
C ASN A 318 1.20 5.01 -1.90
N SER A 319 1.53 5.92 -2.76
CA SER A 319 0.92 7.26 -2.76
C SER A 319 -0.29 7.30 -3.69
N HIS A 320 -1.47 7.67 -3.19
CA HIS A 320 -1.83 7.88 -1.77
C HIS A 320 -3.02 6.98 -1.46
N TYR A 321 -2.86 5.70 -1.68
CA TYR A 321 -3.92 4.68 -1.61
C TYR A 321 -3.33 3.26 -1.71
N PRO A 322 -4.08 2.22 -1.28
CA PRO A 322 -3.69 0.84 -1.53
C PRO A 322 -3.57 0.52 -3.01
N ASP A 323 -2.48 -0.12 -3.39
CA ASP A 323 -2.17 -0.52 -4.76
C ASP A 323 -2.88 -1.84 -5.17
N ASP A 324 -2.72 -2.25 -6.44
CA ASP A 324 -3.16 -3.56 -6.92
C ASP A 324 -2.56 -4.70 -6.08
N PRO A 325 -3.31 -5.75 -5.72
CA PRO A 325 -2.80 -6.87 -4.91
C PRO A 325 -1.53 -7.53 -5.45
N TYR A 326 -1.30 -7.49 -6.76
CA TYR A 326 -0.09 -8.04 -7.38
C TYR A 326 1.17 -7.23 -7.04
N TRP A 327 1.04 -5.92 -6.78
CA TRP A 327 2.16 -5.08 -6.33
C TRP A 327 2.73 -5.56 -4.99
N TYR A 328 1.87 -5.86 -4.02
CA TYR A 328 2.30 -6.40 -2.72
C TYR A 328 3.01 -7.74 -2.87
N PHE A 329 2.50 -8.62 -3.74
CA PHE A 329 3.17 -9.89 -4.05
C PHE A 329 4.59 -9.66 -4.58
N LEU A 330 4.79 -8.73 -5.50
CA LEU A 330 6.10 -8.38 -6.04
C LEU A 330 7.03 -7.80 -4.95
N CYS A 331 6.54 -6.89 -4.12
CA CYS A 331 7.30 -6.31 -3.01
C CYS A 331 7.71 -7.37 -1.98
N ASN A 332 6.82 -8.31 -1.65
CA ASN A 332 7.13 -9.45 -0.80
C ASN A 332 8.23 -10.34 -1.41
N LYS A 333 8.19 -10.56 -2.72
CA LYS A 333 9.08 -11.48 -3.45
C LYS A 333 10.47 -10.89 -3.69
N TYR A 334 10.54 -9.62 -4.07
CA TYR A 334 11.79 -8.98 -4.48
C TYR A 334 12.44 -8.12 -3.39
N GLY A 335 11.75 -7.92 -2.26
CA GLY A 335 12.28 -7.18 -1.12
C GLY A 335 12.22 -5.66 -1.33
N ILE A 336 11.04 -5.11 -1.20
CA ILE A 336 10.78 -3.67 -1.07
C ILE A 336 10.05 -3.46 0.25
N TYR A 337 10.53 -2.58 1.10
CA TYR A 337 9.81 -2.09 2.28
C TYR A 337 8.67 -1.19 1.80
N LEU A 338 7.43 -1.51 2.19
CA LEU A 338 6.27 -0.70 1.85
C LEU A 338 5.82 0.15 3.02
N GLU A 339 5.49 1.39 2.72
CA GLU A 339 4.59 2.23 3.47
C GLU A 339 3.24 2.19 2.78
N ASP A 340 2.28 1.47 3.37
CA ASP A 340 0.96 1.31 2.78
C ASP A 340 0.03 2.39 3.32
N GLU A 341 -0.61 3.14 2.42
CA GLU A 341 -1.34 4.35 2.75
C GLU A 341 -2.83 4.23 2.50
N ALA A 342 -3.62 4.68 3.46
CA ALA A 342 -5.07 4.71 3.33
C ALA A 342 -5.51 5.75 2.30
N ASN A 343 -6.52 5.41 1.51
CA ASN A 343 -7.09 6.27 0.48
C ASN A 343 -7.85 7.47 1.09
N ILE A 344 -7.10 8.37 1.74
CA ILE A 344 -7.59 9.58 2.39
C ILE A 344 -6.70 10.75 2.03
N GLU A 345 -7.20 11.64 1.17
CA GLU A 345 -6.63 12.94 0.91
C GLU A 345 -7.74 13.95 0.64
N SER A 346 -7.85 14.98 1.44
CA SER A 346 -8.73 16.12 1.18
C SER A 346 -7.97 17.35 0.67
N HIS A 347 -6.65 17.24 0.58
CA HIS A 347 -5.70 18.23 0.12
C HIS A 347 -5.83 19.59 0.85
N GLU A 348 -5.18 20.62 0.31
CA GLU A 348 -5.11 21.97 0.90
C GLU A 348 -6.47 22.66 1.11
N TYR A 349 -7.54 22.19 0.45
CA TYR A 349 -8.88 22.76 0.63
C TYR A 349 -9.44 22.61 2.04
N TYR A 350 -8.92 21.65 2.77
CA TYR A 350 -9.50 21.18 4.02
C TYR A 350 -8.47 21.13 5.15
N TYR A 351 -7.49 22.03 5.12
CA TYR A 351 -6.56 22.20 6.22
C TYR A 351 -7.15 23.01 7.36
N GLY A 352 -6.59 22.86 8.55
CA GLY A 352 -7.01 23.58 9.73
C GLY A 352 -8.44 23.29 10.15
N ALA A 353 -9.19 24.30 10.56
CA ALA A 353 -10.54 24.17 11.08
C ALA A 353 -11.57 23.69 10.06
N ALA A 354 -11.33 23.89 8.77
CA ALA A 354 -12.22 23.48 7.68
C ALA A 354 -12.01 22.01 7.24
N SER A 355 -10.98 21.35 7.78
CA SER A 355 -10.67 19.97 7.41
C SER A 355 -11.81 19.00 7.70
N LEU A 356 -12.05 18.08 6.75
CA LEU A 356 -12.99 16.97 6.92
C LEU A 356 -12.57 15.99 8.02
N SER A 357 -11.35 16.10 8.52
CA SER A 357 -10.86 15.31 9.64
C SER A 357 -11.46 15.70 11.00
N HIS A 358 -12.16 16.86 11.10
CA HIS A 358 -12.80 17.32 12.33
C HIS A 358 -14.26 16.90 12.49
N PRO A 359 -15.16 17.03 11.49
CA PRO A 359 -16.58 16.73 11.64
C PRO A 359 -16.83 15.25 11.91
N VAL A 360 -17.71 14.96 12.88
CA VAL A 360 -18.01 13.59 13.32
C VAL A 360 -18.66 12.75 12.21
N GLU A 361 -19.34 13.38 11.30
CA GLU A 361 -20.00 12.75 10.13
C GLU A 361 -19.01 12.03 9.23
N TRP A 362 -17.77 12.50 9.17
CA TRP A 362 -16.68 11.91 8.38
C TRP A 362 -15.85 10.87 9.14
N LYS A 363 -16.07 10.71 10.45
CA LYS A 363 -15.31 9.78 11.28
C LYS A 363 -15.33 8.35 10.75
N ASN A 364 -16.53 7.85 10.43
CA ASN A 364 -16.67 6.48 9.95
C ASN A 364 -15.97 6.25 8.61
N ALA A 365 -15.97 7.24 7.73
CA ALA A 365 -15.26 7.16 6.45
C ALA A 365 -13.74 7.09 6.64
N HIS A 366 -13.16 7.89 7.54
CA HIS A 366 -11.73 7.82 7.88
C HIS A 366 -11.35 6.46 8.46
N VAL A 367 -12.10 6.02 9.49
CA VAL A 367 -11.83 4.73 10.13
C VAL A 367 -11.99 3.57 9.15
N ALA A 368 -13.06 3.57 8.33
CA ALA A 368 -13.30 2.49 7.37
C ALA A 368 -12.17 2.38 6.34
N ARG A 369 -11.74 3.49 5.74
CA ARG A 369 -10.66 3.49 4.72
C ARG A 369 -9.33 2.95 5.27
N VAL A 370 -8.96 3.34 6.49
CA VAL A 370 -7.78 2.81 7.17
C VAL A 370 -7.94 1.32 7.46
N MET A 371 -9.07 0.90 8.03
CA MET A 371 -9.28 -0.50 8.41
C MET A 371 -9.46 -1.43 7.21
N GLU A 372 -10.07 -0.98 6.11
CA GLU A 372 -10.16 -1.73 4.86
C GLU A 372 -8.77 -2.01 4.28
N MET A 373 -7.87 -1.02 4.27
CA MET A 373 -6.47 -1.19 3.88
C MET A 373 -5.77 -2.22 4.78
N VAL A 374 -5.86 -2.05 6.09
CA VAL A 374 -5.15 -2.91 7.05
C VAL A 374 -5.65 -4.35 6.98
N HIS A 375 -6.97 -4.57 6.94
CA HIS A 375 -7.54 -5.93 6.81
C HIS A 375 -7.13 -6.61 5.50
N ALA A 376 -7.10 -5.87 4.39
CA ALA A 376 -6.70 -6.43 3.10
C ALA A 376 -5.21 -6.83 3.08
N ASN A 377 -4.35 -6.06 3.76
CA ASN A 377 -2.90 -6.10 3.50
C ASN A 377 -2.05 -6.57 4.68
N VAL A 378 -2.64 -6.83 5.85
CA VAL A 378 -1.90 -7.16 7.10
C VAL A 378 -0.92 -8.33 6.97
N ASN A 379 -1.20 -9.30 6.11
CA ASN A 379 -0.36 -10.48 5.92
C ASN A 379 0.89 -10.23 5.05
N ASN A 380 1.03 -9.03 4.44
CA ASN A 380 2.18 -8.74 3.59
C ASN A 380 3.41 -8.38 4.42
N PRO A 381 4.49 -9.18 4.37
CA PRO A 381 5.71 -8.89 5.12
C PRO A 381 6.45 -7.64 4.63
N SER A 382 6.24 -7.23 3.38
CA SER A 382 6.81 -6.01 2.82
C SER A 382 6.32 -4.73 3.52
N ILE A 383 5.09 -4.72 4.03
CA ILE A 383 4.57 -3.54 4.73
C ILE A 383 5.26 -3.41 6.08
N VAL A 384 5.99 -2.32 6.27
CA VAL A 384 6.76 -2.01 7.47
C VAL A 384 6.30 -0.72 8.17
N ILE A 385 5.48 0.08 7.50
CA ILE A 385 4.85 1.29 8.01
C ILE A 385 3.40 1.32 7.50
N TRP A 386 2.46 1.70 8.35
CA TRP A 386 1.12 2.10 7.99
C TRP A 386 1.03 3.62 7.91
N SER A 387 0.38 4.15 6.88
CA SER A 387 0.08 5.56 6.76
C SER A 387 -1.43 5.80 6.81
N LEU A 388 -1.85 6.78 7.65
CA LEU A 388 -3.28 7.08 7.82
C LEU A 388 -3.88 7.84 6.63
N GLY A 389 -3.06 8.37 5.75
CA GLY A 389 -3.46 9.15 4.58
C GLY A 389 -2.46 10.25 4.26
N ASN A 390 -2.81 11.07 3.30
CA ASN A 390 -2.04 12.22 2.83
C ASN A 390 -2.84 13.51 3.01
N GLU A 391 -2.17 14.62 3.20
CA GLU A 391 -2.65 16.00 3.12
C GLU A 391 -4.16 16.23 3.44
N ALA A 392 -4.63 15.77 4.60
CA ALA A 392 -6.05 15.79 4.96
C ALA A 392 -6.36 16.46 6.32
N GLY A 393 -5.40 17.24 6.85
CA GLY A 393 -5.56 18.00 8.09
C GLY A 393 -5.39 17.17 9.37
N PRO A 394 -5.32 17.83 10.54
CA PRO A 394 -4.86 17.21 11.79
C PRO A 394 -5.99 16.69 12.70
N GLY A 395 -7.21 16.50 12.19
CA GLY A 395 -8.39 16.37 13.02
C GLY A 395 -8.55 15.04 13.77
N LYS A 396 -9.50 15.05 14.70
CA LYS A 396 -9.81 13.92 15.61
C LYS A 396 -10.27 12.63 14.93
N ASN A 397 -10.70 12.68 13.65
CA ASN A 397 -11.07 11.49 12.91
C ASN A 397 -9.84 10.61 12.64
N PHE A 398 -8.65 11.21 12.48
CA PHE A 398 -7.39 10.46 12.38
C PHE A 398 -6.97 9.82 13.72
N VAL A 399 -7.27 10.46 14.86
CA VAL A 399 -7.08 9.83 16.19
C VAL A 399 -7.91 8.54 16.26
N ALA A 400 -9.19 8.60 15.87
CA ALA A 400 -10.06 7.44 15.88
C ALA A 400 -9.61 6.34 14.89
N ALA A 401 -9.04 6.71 13.75
CA ALA A 401 -8.48 5.78 12.78
C ALA A 401 -7.21 5.11 13.31
N TYR A 402 -6.29 5.88 13.93
CA TYR A 402 -5.11 5.38 14.61
C TYR A 402 -5.47 4.37 15.71
N ASP A 403 -6.41 4.72 16.59
CA ASP A 403 -6.85 3.86 17.69
C ASP A 403 -7.42 2.53 17.17
N ALA A 404 -8.23 2.57 16.10
CA ALA A 404 -8.79 1.39 15.47
C ALA A 404 -7.69 0.50 14.86
N LEU A 405 -6.73 1.09 14.17
CA LEU A 405 -5.59 0.39 13.59
C LEU A 405 -4.74 -0.27 14.67
N LYS A 406 -4.32 0.48 15.70
CA LYS A 406 -3.46 -0.04 16.77
C LYS A 406 -4.13 -1.12 17.63
N LYS A 407 -5.45 -1.10 17.72
CA LYS A 407 -6.22 -2.17 18.36
C LYS A 407 -6.15 -3.48 17.54
N PHE A 408 -5.99 -3.39 16.24
CA PHE A 408 -5.95 -4.54 15.33
C PHE A 408 -4.51 -5.01 15.06
N ASP A 409 -3.58 -4.09 14.72
CA ASP A 409 -2.18 -4.40 14.42
C ASP A 409 -1.23 -3.51 15.21
N THR A 410 -0.46 -4.12 16.12
CA THR A 410 0.61 -3.48 16.89
C THR A 410 2.01 -3.82 16.36
N SER A 411 2.11 -4.64 15.31
CA SER A 411 3.38 -5.15 14.80
C SER A 411 4.13 -4.17 13.89
N ARG A 412 3.49 -3.04 13.56
CA ARG A 412 4.04 -2.01 12.67
C ARG A 412 3.80 -0.61 13.25
N PRO A 413 4.74 0.32 13.04
CA PRO A 413 4.51 1.73 13.35
C PRO A 413 3.54 2.36 12.36
N VAL A 414 2.96 3.47 12.81
CA VAL A 414 2.03 4.30 12.03
C VAL A 414 2.64 5.68 11.85
N GLN A 415 2.52 6.25 10.67
CA GLN A 415 2.87 7.62 10.35
C GLN A 415 1.66 8.42 9.84
N TYR A 416 1.71 9.74 9.98
CA TYR A 416 0.81 10.71 9.34
C TYR A 416 1.41 12.11 9.46
N GLU A 417 1.85 12.72 8.36
CA GLU A 417 2.66 13.95 8.35
C GLU A 417 1.91 15.20 8.83
N ARG A 418 0.57 15.20 8.81
CA ARG A 418 -0.23 16.36 9.27
C ARG A 418 -0.54 16.34 10.76
N ASN A 419 -0.26 15.24 11.45
CA ASN A 419 -0.41 15.16 12.91
C ASN A 419 0.55 14.13 13.52
N ASN A 420 1.82 14.52 13.65
CA ASN A 420 2.86 13.66 14.21
C ASN A 420 2.63 13.28 15.68
N ASP A 421 1.81 14.05 16.42
CA ASP A 421 1.60 13.82 17.86
C ASP A 421 0.71 12.61 18.16
N ILE A 422 -0.05 12.12 17.17
CA ILE A 422 -0.97 10.99 17.36
C ILE A 422 -0.39 9.67 16.86
N VAL A 423 0.78 9.66 16.23
CA VAL A 423 1.36 8.51 15.56
C VAL A 423 2.69 8.08 16.17
N ASP A 424 3.25 6.94 15.70
CA ASP A 424 4.42 6.32 16.29
C ASP A 424 5.73 6.94 15.80
N MET A 425 5.73 7.54 14.60
CA MET A 425 6.91 8.12 13.98
C MET A 425 6.58 9.42 13.26
N GLY A 426 7.56 10.35 13.27
CA GLY A 426 7.41 11.64 12.63
C GLY A 426 7.59 11.59 11.12
N SER A 427 6.90 12.48 10.45
CA SER A 427 7.03 12.69 9.01
C SER A 427 6.89 14.18 8.67
N ASN A 428 7.45 14.54 7.51
CA ASN A 428 7.30 15.87 6.91
C ASN A 428 7.35 15.74 5.39
N GLN A 429 6.81 16.73 4.71
CA GLN A 429 6.89 16.86 3.27
C GLN A 429 7.78 18.05 2.92
N TYR A 430 8.70 17.85 1.99
CA TYR A 430 9.60 18.87 1.43
C TYR A 430 10.37 19.71 2.45
N PRO A 431 10.94 19.12 3.52
CA PRO A 431 11.80 19.88 4.41
C PRO A 431 13.03 20.38 3.66
N SER A 432 13.47 21.61 3.94
CA SER A 432 14.72 22.10 3.37
C SER A 432 15.92 21.34 3.95
N ILE A 433 17.02 21.24 3.18
CA ILE A 433 18.25 20.63 3.70
C ILE A 433 18.75 21.32 4.98
N GLY A 434 18.52 22.64 5.11
CA GLY A 434 18.84 23.38 6.32
C GLY A 434 18.04 22.90 7.53
N TRP A 435 16.77 22.56 7.34
CA TRP A 435 15.92 21.98 8.38
C TRP A 435 16.41 20.56 8.74
N VAL A 436 16.70 19.70 7.74
CA VAL A 436 17.21 18.34 7.99
C VAL A 436 18.52 18.36 8.78
N ARG A 437 19.48 19.20 8.37
CA ARG A 437 20.74 19.40 9.12
C ARG A 437 20.50 19.93 10.54
N GLY A 438 19.52 20.83 10.71
CA GLY A 438 19.13 21.32 12.03
C GLY A 438 18.52 20.24 12.92
N ALA A 439 17.67 19.38 12.35
CA ALA A 439 17.06 18.25 13.06
C ALA A 439 18.12 17.23 13.51
N VAL A 440 19.06 16.87 12.63
CA VAL A 440 20.20 16.00 12.97
C VAL A 440 21.05 16.59 14.11
N GLN A 441 21.20 17.92 14.17
CA GLN A 441 21.95 18.61 15.21
C GLN A 441 21.14 18.82 16.52
N GLY A 442 19.91 18.28 16.60
CA GLY A 442 19.05 18.42 17.78
C GLY A 442 18.48 19.81 18.01
N LYS A 443 18.38 20.65 16.96
CA LYS A 443 17.80 22.01 17.08
C LYS A 443 16.30 22.01 17.37
N TYR A 444 15.63 20.90 17.12
CA TYR A 444 14.18 20.75 17.28
C TYR A 444 13.90 19.66 18.32
N ASP A 445 12.91 19.85 19.17
CA ASP A 445 12.51 18.86 20.19
C ASP A 445 11.65 17.75 19.56
N ILE A 446 12.28 16.93 18.70
CA ILE A 446 11.63 15.79 18.05
C ILE A 446 11.95 14.52 18.85
N LYS A 447 10.90 13.81 19.32
CA LYS A 447 11.00 12.68 20.27
C LYS A 447 10.77 11.30 19.64
N TYR A 448 10.65 11.22 18.32
CA TYR A 448 10.33 9.99 17.57
C TYR A 448 11.25 9.85 16.35
N PRO A 449 11.44 8.64 15.84
CA PRO A 449 12.20 8.47 14.60
C PRO A 449 11.47 9.17 13.44
N PHE A 450 12.24 9.68 12.49
CA PHE A 450 11.72 10.55 11.45
C PHE A 450 11.90 9.97 10.05
N HIS A 451 10.83 9.95 9.27
CA HIS A 451 10.79 9.60 7.86
C HIS A 451 10.32 10.81 7.05
N ILE A 452 10.93 11.07 5.91
CA ILE A 452 10.48 12.16 5.02
C ILE A 452 9.55 11.53 3.98
N SER A 453 8.24 11.70 4.16
CA SER A 453 7.24 11.09 3.27
C SER A 453 7.31 11.60 1.83
N GLU A 454 7.77 12.87 1.65
CA GLU A 454 7.98 13.45 0.32
C GLU A 454 9.15 14.44 0.34
N TYR A 455 10.09 14.27 -0.60
CA TYR A 455 11.18 15.22 -0.82
C TYR A 455 11.71 15.15 -2.25
N ALA A 456 12.63 16.04 -2.61
CA ALA A 456 13.32 16.05 -3.90
C ALA A 456 12.36 15.99 -5.11
N HIS A 457 11.28 16.78 -5.07
CA HIS A 457 10.24 16.85 -6.11
C HIS A 457 10.86 16.92 -7.52
N SER A 458 10.64 15.88 -8.35
CA SER A 458 11.44 15.63 -9.55
C SER A 458 10.87 16.19 -10.85
N MET A 459 9.98 17.18 -10.76
CA MET A 459 9.42 17.87 -11.93
C MET A 459 10.51 18.67 -12.69
N GLY A 460 10.56 18.54 -14.02
CA GLY A 460 11.53 19.24 -14.85
C GLY A 460 12.98 18.78 -14.63
N ASN A 461 13.87 19.71 -14.35
CA ASN A 461 15.30 19.46 -14.07
C ASN A 461 15.62 19.35 -12.57
N ALA A 462 14.64 18.99 -11.76
CA ALA A 462 14.78 18.88 -10.32
C ALA A 462 15.54 17.61 -9.90
N CYS A 463 15.49 17.28 -8.60
CA CYS A 463 16.23 16.23 -7.91
C CYS A 463 17.73 16.51 -7.73
N GLY A 464 18.16 17.78 -7.81
CA GLY A 464 19.50 18.21 -7.46
C GLY A 464 19.75 18.17 -5.95
N ASN A 465 21.04 18.14 -5.57
CA ASN A 465 21.49 18.12 -4.17
C ASN A 465 20.96 16.94 -3.33
N LEU A 466 20.56 15.85 -3.95
CA LEU A 466 20.06 14.67 -3.26
C LEU A 466 21.10 14.12 -2.28
N ILE A 467 22.38 14.19 -2.64
CA ILE A 467 23.49 13.75 -1.80
C ILE A 467 23.55 14.52 -0.47
N ASP A 468 23.25 15.82 -0.44
CA ASP A 468 23.27 16.63 0.77
C ASP A 468 22.23 16.17 1.81
N TYR A 469 21.05 15.72 1.35
CA TYR A 469 20.06 15.10 2.21
C TYR A 469 20.56 13.78 2.81
N TRP A 470 21.16 12.94 1.96
CA TRP A 470 21.61 11.61 2.38
C TRP A 470 22.83 11.66 3.28
N GLU A 471 23.79 12.55 3.07
CA GLU A 471 24.88 12.78 4.01
C GLU A 471 24.38 13.17 5.40
N ALA A 472 23.35 14.03 5.46
CA ALA A 472 22.75 14.41 6.73
C ALA A 472 21.96 13.24 7.36
N MET A 473 21.14 12.52 6.59
CA MET A 473 20.34 11.40 7.09
C MET A 473 21.19 10.19 7.50
N GLU A 474 22.29 9.93 6.80
CA GLU A 474 23.21 8.83 7.11
C GLU A 474 24.16 9.14 8.29
N SER A 475 24.23 10.38 8.76
CA SER A 475 25.04 10.78 9.92
C SER A 475 24.40 10.48 11.28
N THR A 476 23.20 9.92 11.31
CA THR A 476 22.45 9.61 12.53
C THR A 476 21.41 8.51 12.30
N ASN A 477 21.00 7.80 13.34
CA ASN A 477 19.87 6.86 13.28
C ASN A 477 18.50 7.53 13.53
N PHE A 478 18.47 8.82 13.83
CA PHE A 478 17.23 9.60 13.98
C PHE A 478 16.38 9.61 12.70
N PHE A 479 16.99 9.90 11.53
CA PHE A 479 16.31 9.75 10.26
C PHE A 479 16.36 8.31 9.76
N CYS A 480 15.21 7.70 9.55
CA CYS A 480 15.13 6.38 8.91
C CYS A 480 15.04 6.42 7.38
N GLY A 481 15.04 7.61 6.77
CA GLY A 481 15.07 7.79 5.31
C GLY A 481 13.97 8.69 4.79
N GLY A 482 13.58 8.49 3.53
CA GLY A 482 12.51 9.25 2.89
C GLY A 482 12.14 8.73 1.51
N ALA A 483 11.01 9.20 0.97
CA ALA A 483 10.49 8.84 -0.33
C ALA A 483 10.49 10.04 -1.29
N ILE A 484 11.22 9.93 -2.41
CA ILE A 484 11.28 10.96 -3.45
C ILE A 484 9.90 11.14 -4.09
N TRP A 485 9.48 12.36 -4.34
CA TRP A 485 8.29 12.67 -5.13
C TRP A 485 8.68 12.90 -6.59
N ASP A 486 8.38 12.02 -7.57
CA ASP A 486 7.86 10.68 -7.37
C ASP A 486 8.55 9.66 -8.30
N TRP A 487 7.99 8.48 -8.43
CA TRP A 487 8.57 7.40 -9.23
C TRP A 487 8.38 7.60 -10.73
N VAL A 488 7.13 7.85 -11.19
CA VAL A 488 6.77 7.80 -12.61
C VAL A 488 5.97 9.02 -13.05
N ASP A 489 6.35 9.63 -14.17
CA ASP A 489 5.53 10.68 -14.79
C ASP A 489 4.12 10.15 -15.07
N GLN A 490 3.11 10.80 -14.52
CA GLN A 490 1.72 10.51 -14.84
C GLN A 490 1.37 11.16 -16.18
N SER A 491 1.55 10.41 -17.26
CA SER A 491 1.32 10.87 -18.63
C SER A 491 0.43 9.91 -19.39
N MET A 492 -0.15 10.38 -20.46
CA MET A 492 -0.93 9.55 -21.40
C MET A 492 -0.40 9.71 -22.81
N TYR A 493 -0.50 8.66 -23.62
CA TYR A 493 -0.13 8.79 -25.03
C TYR A 493 -1.08 9.71 -25.79
N ASN A 494 -0.52 10.63 -26.56
CA ASN A 494 -1.21 11.41 -27.58
C ASN A 494 -0.38 11.42 -28.86
N TYR A 495 -0.95 11.91 -29.95
CA TYR A 495 -0.33 11.94 -31.27
C TYR A 495 -0.38 13.36 -31.84
N ASP A 496 0.77 13.83 -32.31
CA ASP A 496 0.83 15.09 -33.05
C ASP A 496 -0.04 14.97 -34.33
N PRO A 497 -1.03 15.83 -34.49
CA PRO A 497 -1.98 15.71 -35.61
C PRO A 497 -1.36 15.97 -37.00
N LYS A 498 -0.17 16.59 -37.07
CA LYS A 498 0.52 16.90 -38.32
C LYS A 498 1.50 15.83 -38.74
N THR A 499 2.21 15.26 -37.77
CA THR A 499 3.29 14.31 -38.03
C THR A 499 2.89 12.85 -37.74
N GLY A 500 1.82 12.63 -36.94
CA GLY A 500 1.44 11.31 -36.43
C GLY A 500 2.41 10.79 -35.34
N THR A 501 3.35 11.60 -34.88
CA THR A 501 4.32 11.20 -33.89
C THR A 501 3.66 11.06 -32.52
N ARG A 502 3.83 9.90 -31.89
CA ARG A 502 3.36 9.64 -30.52
C ARG A 502 4.23 10.38 -29.51
N TYR A 503 3.60 10.97 -28.50
CA TYR A 503 4.30 11.62 -27.38
C TYR A 503 3.58 11.35 -26.05
N LEU A 504 4.25 11.64 -24.93
CA LEU A 504 3.69 11.56 -23.57
C LEU A 504 3.06 12.91 -23.25
N ALA A 505 1.74 12.92 -23.13
CA ALA A 505 0.92 14.11 -22.96
C ALA A 505 0.48 14.30 -21.50
N TYR A 506 0.18 15.54 -21.14
CA TYR A 506 -0.30 15.95 -19.83
C TYR A 506 -1.46 16.97 -19.95
N GLY A 507 -1.85 17.59 -18.84
CA GLY A 507 -2.98 18.53 -18.80
C GLY A 507 -2.84 19.68 -19.80
N GLY A 508 -3.89 19.93 -20.58
CA GLY A 508 -3.95 20.90 -21.67
C GLY A 508 -3.69 20.31 -23.05
N ASP A 509 -2.91 19.24 -23.17
CA ASP A 509 -2.58 18.61 -24.47
C ASP A 509 -3.79 17.94 -25.15
N PHE A 510 -4.86 17.70 -24.39
CA PHE A 510 -6.12 17.13 -24.89
C PHE A 510 -7.19 18.20 -25.13
N GLY A 511 -6.85 19.48 -25.04
CA GLY A 511 -7.80 20.58 -25.13
C GLY A 511 -8.67 20.75 -23.88
N ASP A 512 -8.29 20.15 -22.80
CA ASP A 512 -8.94 20.23 -21.50
C ASP A 512 -8.67 21.60 -20.84
N THR A 513 -9.70 22.17 -20.23
CA THR A 513 -9.61 23.46 -19.53
C THR A 513 -10.67 23.52 -18.41
N PRO A 514 -10.31 23.93 -17.17
CA PRO A 514 -8.95 24.25 -16.70
C PRO A 514 -8.06 23.00 -16.55
N ASN A 515 -6.73 23.19 -16.50
CA ASN A 515 -5.74 22.15 -16.25
C ASN A 515 -4.52 22.75 -15.53
N ASP A 516 -3.66 21.91 -14.96
CA ASP A 516 -2.43 22.31 -14.27
C ASP A 516 -1.15 21.99 -15.08
N GLY A 517 -1.30 21.81 -16.40
CA GLY A 517 -0.17 21.56 -17.29
C GLY A 517 0.63 20.31 -16.89
N GLN A 518 1.94 20.48 -16.78
CA GLN A 518 2.89 19.42 -16.47
C GLN A 518 2.96 19.04 -14.99
N PHE A 519 2.03 19.45 -14.15
CA PHE A 519 2.11 19.30 -12.69
C PHE A 519 2.31 17.85 -12.22
N VAL A 520 1.81 16.88 -12.96
CA VAL A 520 1.94 15.44 -12.64
C VAL A 520 3.13 14.75 -13.35
N MET A 521 4.03 15.55 -13.99
CA MET A 521 5.24 15.06 -14.67
C MET A 521 6.45 15.15 -13.73
N ASN A 522 6.37 14.51 -12.58
CA ASN A 522 7.33 14.62 -11.48
C ASN A 522 8.05 13.31 -11.15
N GLY A 523 7.95 12.31 -12.05
CA GLY A 523 8.65 11.05 -11.93
C GLY A 523 10.16 11.14 -12.16
N ILE A 524 10.92 10.22 -11.53
CA ILE A 524 12.33 9.98 -11.89
C ILE A 524 12.48 9.09 -13.14
N VAL A 525 11.38 8.49 -13.60
CA VAL A 525 11.26 7.83 -14.90
C VAL A 525 10.10 8.43 -15.68
N PHE A 526 10.15 8.33 -17.01
CA PHE A 526 9.02 8.72 -17.87
C PHE A 526 7.83 7.77 -17.68
N GLY A 527 6.64 8.17 -18.17
CA GLY A 527 5.43 7.35 -18.06
C GLY A 527 5.51 5.95 -18.68
N ASP A 528 6.34 5.77 -19.69
CA ASP A 528 6.64 4.48 -20.32
C ASP A 528 7.80 3.71 -19.66
N LEU A 529 8.24 4.20 -18.48
CA LEU A 529 9.30 3.63 -17.65
C LEU A 529 10.71 3.74 -18.27
N GLU A 530 10.94 4.66 -19.19
CA GLU A 530 12.31 4.99 -19.60
C GLU A 530 12.96 5.87 -18.53
N PRO A 531 14.22 5.56 -18.12
CA PRO A 531 14.91 6.32 -17.09
C PRO A 531 15.19 7.77 -17.50
N LYS A 532 14.84 8.73 -16.63
CA LYS A 532 15.23 10.14 -16.74
C LYS A 532 16.63 10.35 -16.14
N PRO A 533 17.30 11.49 -16.36
CA PRO A 533 18.57 11.82 -15.69
C PRO A 533 18.52 11.67 -14.16
N GLN A 534 17.39 12.03 -13.54
CA GLN A 534 17.14 11.90 -12.12
C GLN A 534 17.27 10.45 -11.60
N TYR A 535 16.88 9.47 -12.40
CA TYR A 535 17.02 8.06 -12.04
C TYR A 535 18.49 7.67 -11.77
N TYR A 536 19.41 8.18 -12.56
CA TYR A 536 20.84 7.88 -12.40
C TYR A 536 21.45 8.61 -11.20
N GLU A 537 20.97 9.80 -10.87
CA GLU A 537 21.34 10.50 -9.63
C GLU A 537 20.86 9.70 -8.41
N VAL A 538 19.59 9.27 -8.38
CA VAL A 538 19.03 8.44 -7.31
C VAL A 538 19.82 7.14 -7.19
N ARG A 539 20.08 6.44 -8.29
CA ARG A 539 20.87 5.21 -8.31
C ARG A 539 22.24 5.38 -7.68
N LYS A 540 22.90 6.52 -7.92
CA LYS A 540 24.22 6.84 -7.38
C LYS A 540 24.14 7.12 -5.88
N VAL A 541 23.23 7.97 -5.46
CA VAL A 541 23.09 8.37 -4.06
C VAL A 541 22.64 7.19 -3.19
N TYR A 542 21.74 6.34 -3.68
CA TYR A 542 21.19 5.18 -2.97
C TYR A 542 22.12 3.95 -2.98
N GLN A 543 23.31 4.00 -3.59
CA GLN A 543 24.21 2.85 -3.68
C GLN A 543 24.54 2.26 -2.30
N ASN A 544 24.64 0.93 -2.25
CA ASN A 544 24.88 0.17 -1.01
C ASN A 544 26.36 -0.11 -0.75
N ILE A 545 27.23 0.20 -1.67
CA ILE A 545 28.69 0.11 -1.51
C ILE A 545 29.27 1.49 -1.73
N GLY A 546 29.83 2.07 -0.68
CA GLY A 546 30.50 3.36 -0.73
C GLY A 546 31.99 3.22 -1.02
N VAL A 547 32.55 4.20 -1.74
CA VAL A 547 33.99 4.30 -1.99
C VAL A 547 34.43 5.71 -1.66
N LYS A 548 35.44 5.84 -0.81
CA LYS A 548 36.03 7.09 -0.42
C LYS A 548 37.53 7.09 -0.76
N ALA A 549 38.01 8.14 -1.43
CA ALA A 549 39.41 8.33 -1.66
C ALA A 549 40.12 8.71 -0.34
N VAL A 550 41.16 7.99 0.03
CA VAL A 550 42.00 8.25 1.22
C VAL A 550 43.31 8.92 0.79
N ASP A 551 43.97 8.35 -0.21
CA ASP A 551 45.19 8.89 -0.83
C ASP A 551 45.15 8.59 -2.32
N VAL A 552 44.73 9.57 -3.11
CA VAL A 552 44.55 9.40 -4.57
C VAL A 552 45.89 9.16 -5.27
N GLU A 553 46.98 9.81 -4.81
CA GLU A 553 48.30 9.68 -5.40
C GLU A 553 48.87 8.27 -5.22
N LYS A 554 48.56 7.63 -4.09
CA LYS A 554 48.96 6.24 -3.81
C LYS A 554 47.90 5.21 -4.23
N GLY A 555 46.80 5.65 -4.81
CA GLY A 555 45.71 4.75 -5.21
C GLY A 555 44.98 4.08 -4.02
N VAL A 556 44.97 4.73 -2.84
CA VAL A 556 44.35 4.18 -1.62
C VAL A 556 42.90 4.66 -1.52
N PHE A 557 42.00 3.69 -1.48
CA PHE A 557 40.56 3.93 -1.33
C PHE A 557 40.03 3.09 -0.17
N GLU A 558 39.07 3.65 0.55
CA GLU A 558 38.25 2.97 1.54
C GLU A 558 36.93 2.51 0.90
N ILE A 559 36.63 1.21 1.01
CA ILE A 559 35.36 0.64 0.56
C ILE A 559 34.55 0.31 1.81
N PHE A 560 33.32 0.80 1.88
CA PHE A 560 32.46 0.54 3.03
C PHE A 560 31.09 0.02 2.61
N ASN A 561 30.58 -0.92 3.42
CA ASN A 561 29.31 -1.60 3.22
C ASN A 561 28.17 -0.83 3.88
N LYS A 562 27.16 -0.44 3.09
CA LYS A 562 25.92 0.18 3.57
C LYS A 562 24.74 -0.81 3.62
N TYR A 563 24.96 -2.10 3.35
CA TYR A 563 23.97 -3.14 3.57
C TYR A 563 23.84 -3.42 5.07
N TYR A 564 22.63 -3.76 5.52
CA TYR A 564 22.34 -4.06 6.93
C TYR A 564 22.45 -5.56 7.24
N PHE A 565 22.13 -6.41 6.26
CA PHE A 565 22.04 -7.86 6.40
C PHE A 565 22.99 -8.61 5.48
N LYS A 566 23.53 -7.97 4.43
CA LYS A 566 24.51 -8.55 3.50
C LYS A 566 25.91 -8.08 3.85
N ASN A 567 26.88 -9.00 3.73
CA ASN A 567 28.30 -8.62 3.66
C ASN A 567 28.72 -8.47 2.18
N CYS A 568 29.92 -7.90 1.95
CA CYS A 568 30.45 -7.67 0.61
C CYS A 568 31.20 -8.88 0.02
N ASN A 569 31.35 -9.99 0.76
CA ASN A 569 32.11 -11.17 0.29
C ASN A 569 31.65 -11.74 -1.06
N PRO A 570 30.33 -11.77 -1.39
CA PRO A 570 29.87 -12.25 -2.69
C PRO A 570 30.22 -11.33 -3.87
N PHE A 571 30.72 -10.11 -3.60
CA PHE A 571 31.05 -9.11 -4.60
C PHE A 571 32.57 -8.94 -4.80
N ALA A 572 33.39 -9.76 -4.11
CA ALA A 572 34.85 -9.73 -4.17
C ALA A 572 35.40 -10.44 -5.42
#